data_71f1806782f6e3f51d3248abe84c9690
#
_entry.id   71f1806782f6e3f51d3248abe84c9690
#
_cell.length_a   1.000
_cell.length_b   1.000
_cell.length_c   1.000
_cell.angle_alpha   90.00
_cell.angle_beta   90.00
_cell.angle_gamma   90.00
#
_symmetry.space_group_name_H-M   'P 1'
#
loop_
_entity.id
_entity.type
_entity.pdbx_description
1 polymer ?
#
loop_
_entity_poly.entity_id
_entity_poly.type
_entity_poly.pdbx_seq_one_letter_code
_entity_poly.pdbx_strand_id
1 'polypeptide(L)'
;MNNNQNEHKDQVREYLVGKLDDFFFDELSNEYLRKADIMDFMKGVPIPLRREDIAKMKDFSTVRIADAMAFVIGCDPEFKYRDAYVKYINKFFPDQFPKLLVQQGADKAREEDYETACVYFRAALLIDPDFMDAQYCYARACHDAYENGSGEDYVGTFKAESLRAFETLVDKWPDFDEGYYYLGYAYLNLGLYQKAALTFQRFLSLTKNEEARKEVQDISVKLEDPCKIEEGCNAIISGRLESGIEILSIYKEDPRYNEWWPLWYYLGAAYRALGLTQDALDAFQRVLKLSPSNAETMQQLVELYEADGIEDMAEKYRKKIEVVEKNRELDREQKRQNEGIKVN
;
A
#
# COMPACT_ATOMS: atom_id res chain seq x y z
N MET A 1 13.18 3.77 -26.48
CA MET A 1 12.40 4.41 -25.41
C MET A 1 11.10 3.64 -25.29
N ASN A 2 11.07 2.60 -24.48
CA ASN A 2 9.86 1.80 -24.23
C ASN A 2 9.17 2.43 -23.02
N ASN A 3 8.04 3.08 -23.28
CA ASN A 3 7.08 3.45 -22.23
C ASN A 3 6.43 2.16 -21.71
N ASN A 4 7.04 1.51 -20.75
CA ASN A 4 6.36 0.62 -19.85
C ASN A 4 5.68 1.48 -18.75
N GLN A 5 4.60 2.16 -19.12
CA GLN A 5 3.57 2.46 -18.13
C GLN A 5 2.91 1.12 -17.83
N ASN A 6 3.37 0.44 -16.78
CA ASN A 6 2.55 -0.55 -16.11
C ASN A 6 1.27 0.20 -15.70
N GLU A 7 0.18 -0.02 -16.44
CA GLU A 7 -1.16 0.37 -16.01
C GLU A 7 -1.40 -0.33 -14.66
N HIS A 8 -1.19 0.41 -13.60
CA HIS A 8 -1.37 -0.10 -12.27
C HIS A 8 -2.87 -0.27 -12.08
N LYS A 9 -3.32 -1.54 -12.04
CA LYS A 9 -4.74 -1.87 -11.79
C LYS A 9 -5.16 -1.25 -10.47
N ASP A 10 -6.23 -0.47 -10.47
CA ASP A 10 -6.82 0.14 -9.28
C ASP A 10 -7.45 -0.95 -8.39
N GLN A 11 -6.67 -1.47 -7.46
CA GLN A 11 -7.10 -2.56 -6.57
C GLN A 11 -8.08 -2.07 -5.50
N VAL A 12 -7.99 -0.81 -5.08
CA VAL A 12 -8.92 -0.22 -4.09
C VAL A 12 -10.35 -0.17 -4.63
N ARG A 13 -10.51 -0.03 -5.95
CA ARG A 13 -11.81 -0.07 -6.62
C ARG A 13 -12.66 -1.29 -6.23
N GLU A 14 -12.04 -2.46 -6.04
CA GLU A 14 -12.75 -3.70 -5.71
C GLU A 14 -13.51 -3.60 -4.37
N TYR A 15 -13.01 -2.80 -3.44
CA TYR A 15 -13.64 -2.55 -2.13
C TYR A 15 -14.68 -1.42 -2.16
N LEU A 16 -14.61 -0.53 -3.15
CA LEU A 16 -15.45 0.66 -3.21
C LEU A 16 -16.65 0.50 -4.16
N VAL A 17 -16.51 -0.30 -5.21
CA VAL A 17 -17.54 -0.42 -6.27
C VAL A 17 -18.87 -0.99 -5.77
N GLY A 18 -18.86 -1.84 -4.73
CA GLY A 18 -20.08 -2.37 -4.12
C GLY A 18 -21.01 -1.30 -3.52
N LYS A 19 -20.46 -0.12 -3.19
CA LYS A 19 -21.26 1.04 -2.72
C LYS A 19 -22.17 1.61 -3.82
N LEU A 20 -21.97 1.23 -5.10
CA LEU A 20 -22.81 1.63 -6.24
C LEU A 20 -24.14 0.88 -6.28
N ASP A 21 -24.31 -0.21 -5.56
CA ASP A 21 -25.56 -0.97 -5.47
C ASP A 21 -26.72 -0.13 -4.87
N ASP A 22 -26.38 0.95 -4.16
CA ASP A 22 -27.34 1.89 -3.59
C ASP A 22 -27.85 2.96 -4.58
N PHE A 23 -27.44 2.88 -5.85
CA PHE A 23 -27.83 3.85 -6.86
C PHE A 23 -28.74 3.25 -7.94
N PHE A 24 -29.68 4.07 -8.39
CA PHE A 24 -30.35 3.91 -9.67
C PHE A 24 -29.78 4.89 -10.68
N PHE A 25 -29.92 4.55 -11.94
CA PHE A 25 -29.46 5.39 -13.04
C PHE A 25 -30.64 5.72 -13.95
N ASP A 26 -30.87 7.01 -14.22
CA ASP A 26 -31.93 7.49 -15.09
C ASP A 26 -31.45 8.69 -15.92
N GLU A 27 -32.12 9.03 -17.02
CA GLU A 27 -31.69 10.12 -17.88
C GLU A 27 -32.43 11.43 -17.54
N LEU A 28 -31.72 12.54 -17.66
CA LEU A 28 -32.33 13.86 -17.58
C LEU A 28 -33.19 14.15 -18.81
N SER A 29 -34.35 14.82 -18.61
CA SER A 29 -35.22 15.18 -19.72
C SER A 29 -34.52 16.12 -20.70
N ASN A 30 -34.88 15.98 -22.00
CA ASN A 30 -34.34 16.87 -23.04
C ASN A 30 -34.66 18.36 -22.79
N GLU A 31 -35.77 18.65 -22.10
CA GLU A 31 -36.13 20.00 -21.70
C GLU A 31 -35.14 20.57 -20.69
N TYR A 32 -34.83 19.79 -19.64
CA TYR A 32 -33.82 20.16 -18.64
C TYR A 32 -32.43 20.35 -19.28
N LEU A 33 -32.02 19.42 -20.15
CA LEU A 33 -30.69 19.49 -20.80
C LEU A 33 -30.54 20.76 -21.64
N ARG A 34 -31.59 21.20 -22.35
CA ARG A 34 -31.57 22.46 -23.13
C ARG A 34 -31.57 23.68 -22.23
N LYS A 35 -32.40 23.69 -21.17
CA LYS A 35 -32.50 24.81 -20.24
C LYS A 35 -31.19 25.02 -19.46
N ALA A 36 -30.53 23.95 -19.12
CA ALA A 36 -29.24 23.94 -18.39
C ALA A 36 -28.01 24.13 -19.32
N ASP A 37 -28.22 24.14 -20.64
CA ASP A 37 -27.16 24.24 -21.66
C ASP A 37 -26.08 23.18 -21.48
N ILE A 38 -26.51 21.90 -21.38
CA ILE A 38 -25.66 20.71 -21.18
C ILE A 38 -25.98 19.57 -22.14
N MET A 39 -26.77 19.84 -23.17
CA MET A 39 -27.26 18.85 -24.14
C MET A 39 -26.10 18.18 -24.89
N ASP A 40 -25.03 18.91 -25.16
CA ASP A 40 -23.89 18.48 -25.96
C ASP A 40 -23.11 17.33 -25.33
N PHE A 41 -23.03 17.25 -23.98
CA PHE A 41 -22.27 16.24 -23.27
C PHE A 41 -23.10 15.38 -22.32
N MET A 42 -24.37 15.73 -22.01
CA MET A 42 -25.22 14.96 -21.10
C MET A 42 -26.34 14.18 -21.80
N LYS A 43 -26.56 14.36 -23.10
CA LYS A 43 -27.60 13.60 -23.83
C LYS A 43 -27.24 12.11 -23.85
N GLY A 44 -28.15 11.26 -23.32
CA GLY A 44 -27.95 9.81 -23.21
C GLY A 44 -26.96 9.42 -22.15
N VAL A 45 -26.60 10.35 -21.26
CA VAL A 45 -25.76 10.07 -20.09
C VAL A 45 -26.70 9.89 -18.89
N PRO A 46 -26.76 8.68 -18.29
CA PRO A 46 -27.58 8.47 -17.10
C PRO A 46 -26.98 9.20 -15.90
N ILE A 47 -27.84 9.73 -15.04
CA ILE A 47 -27.49 10.34 -13.77
C ILE A 47 -27.72 9.34 -12.63
N PRO A 48 -26.83 9.30 -11.62
CA PRO A 48 -27.01 8.46 -10.45
C PRO A 48 -28.00 9.10 -9.48
N LEU A 49 -28.92 8.29 -8.95
CA LEU A 49 -29.92 8.67 -7.98
C LEU A 49 -29.82 7.73 -6.77
N ARG A 50 -29.57 8.26 -5.58
CA ARG A 50 -29.50 7.43 -4.37
C ARG A 50 -30.89 6.86 -4.02
N ARG A 51 -30.95 5.58 -3.70
CA ARG A 51 -32.23 4.91 -3.29
C ARG A 51 -32.91 5.63 -2.14
N GLU A 52 -32.15 6.12 -1.17
CA GLU A 52 -32.69 6.84 -0.03
C GLU A 52 -33.30 8.21 -0.40
N ASP A 53 -32.77 8.90 -1.40
CA ASP A 53 -33.33 10.18 -1.83
C ASP A 53 -34.64 10.00 -2.60
N ILE A 54 -34.73 8.94 -3.41
CA ILE A 54 -35.98 8.54 -4.08
C ILE A 54 -37.04 8.16 -3.03
N ALA A 55 -36.67 7.31 -2.06
CA ALA A 55 -37.60 6.85 -1.02
C ALA A 55 -38.14 7.98 -0.14
N LYS A 56 -37.35 9.03 0.08
CA LYS A 56 -37.73 10.21 0.87
C LYS A 56 -38.39 11.31 0.02
N MET A 57 -38.69 11.07 -1.27
CA MET A 57 -39.21 12.06 -2.21
C MET A 57 -38.48 13.41 -2.18
N LYS A 58 -37.15 13.37 -2.03
CA LYS A 58 -36.34 14.57 -2.00
C LYS A 58 -36.22 15.21 -3.38
N ASP A 59 -36.15 16.53 -3.41
CA ASP A 59 -35.90 17.26 -4.66
C ASP A 59 -34.53 16.90 -5.25
N PHE A 60 -34.51 16.60 -6.54
CA PHE A 60 -33.30 16.36 -7.32
C PHE A 60 -32.63 17.69 -7.70
N SER A 61 -32.03 18.35 -6.72
CA SER A 61 -31.29 19.58 -6.98
C SER A 61 -29.96 19.29 -7.72
N THR A 62 -29.49 20.29 -8.45
CA THR A 62 -28.23 20.21 -9.22
C THR A 62 -27.06 19.76 -8.35
N VAL A 63 -27.03 20.22 -7.09
CA VAL A 63 -25.96 19.84 -6.14
C VAL A 63 -26.02 18.38 -5.73
N ARG A 64 -27.21 17.81 -5.55
CA ARG A 64 -27.37 16.38 -5.22
C ARG A 64 -27.01 15.48 -6.39
N ILE A 65 -27.36 15.88 -7.60
CA ILE A 65 -26.94 15.17 -8.83
C ILE A 65 -25.42 15.21 -8.93
N ALA A 66 -24.78 16.36 -8.72
CA ALA A 66 -23.33 16.50 -8.73
C ALA A 66 -22.65 15.64 -7.65
N ASP A 67 -23.20 15.63 -6.44
CA ASP A 67 -22.69 14.79 -5.33
C ASP A 67 -22.77 13.29 -5.68
N ALA A 68 -23.92 12.84 -6.19
CA ALA A 68 -24.09 11.46 -6.61
C ALA A 68 -23.13 11.08 -7.76
N MET A 69 -22.95 11.98 -8.75
CA MET A 69 -21.99 11.80 -9.85
C MET A 69 -20.54 11.69 -9.31
N ALA A 70 -20.15 12.59 -8.41
CA ALA A 70 -18.83 12.55 -7.78
C ALA A 70 -18.61 11.26 -7.01
N PHE A 71 -19.59 10.81 -6.25
CA PHE A 71 -19.54 9.55 -5.52
C PHE A 71 -19.30 8.36 -6.46
N VAL A 72 -20.04 8.29 -7.57
CA VAL A 72 -19.89 7.20 -8.55
C VAL A 72 -18.48 7.16 -9.14
N ILE A 73 -17.93 8.29 -9.58
CA ILE A 73 -16.58 8.32 -10.15
C ILE A 73 -15.49 8.10 -9.09
N GLY A 74 -15.75 8.45 -7.84
CA GLY A 74 -14.85 8.13 -6.72
C GLY A 74 -14.80 6.64 -6.42
N CYS A 75 -15.94 5.92 -6.52
CA CYS A 75 -15.99 4.47 -6.42
C CYS A 75 -15.31 3.79 -7.63
N ASP A 76 -15.58 4.28 -8.82
CA ASP A 76 -15.09 3.74 -10.09
C ASP A 76 -14.50 4.84 -11.00
N PRO A 77 -13.18 5.11 -10.91
CA PRO A 77 -12.51 6.07 -11.79
C PRO A 77 -12.54 5.71 -13.28
N GLU A 78 -12.82 4.45 -13.61
CA GLU A 78 -12.96 3.97 -14.99
C GLU A 78 -14.41 3.99 -15.48
N PHE A 79 -15.33 4.55 -14.69
CA PHE A 79 -16.74 4.62 -15.06
C PHE A 79 -16.94 5.28 -16.42
N LYS A 80 -17.69 4.61 -17.27
CA LYS A 80 -17.88 4.98 -18.69
C LYS A 80 -18.22 6.47 -18.93
N TYR A 81 -18.99 7.08 -18.02
CA TYR A 81 -19.45 8.46 -18.17
C TYR A 81 -18.70 9.46 -17.27
N ARG A 82 -17.55 9.06 -16.72
CA ARG A 82 -16.70 9.90 -15.83
C ARG A 82 -16.50 11.32 -16.39
N ASP A 83 -16.07 11.43 -17.64
CA ASP A 83 -15.72 12.72 -18.22
C ASP A 83 -16.95 13.64 -18.38
N ALA A 84 -18.13 13.07 -18.65
CA ALA A 84 -19.38 13.82 -18.66
C ALA A 84 -19.77 14.31 -17.26
N TYR A 85 -19.54 13.50 -16.24
CA TYR A 85 -19.80 13.85 -14.84
C TYR A 85 -18.86 14.96 -14.36
N VAL A 86 -17.58 14.85 -14.65
CA VAL A 86 -16.59 15.91 -14.33
C VAL A 86 -16.97 17.22 -15.03
N LYS A 87 -17.38 17.18 -16.33
CA LYS A 87 -17.86 18.38 -17.05
C LYS A 87 -19.11 18.98 -16.42
N TYR A 88 -20.06 18.15 -16.00
CA TYR A 88 -21.28 18.60 -15.31
C TYR A 88 -20.94 19.32 -14.01
N ILE A 89 -20.11 18.70 -13.18
CA ILE A 89 -19.69 19.27 -11.89
C ILE A 89 -18.98 20.61 -12.12
N ASN A 90 -17.99 20.66 -13.01
CA ASN A 90 -17.23 21.88 -13.30
C ASN A 90 -18.08 23.00 -13.92
N LYS A 91 -19.13 22.67 -14.68
CA LYS A 91 -20.05 23.66 -15.25
C LYS A 91 -20.87 24.37 -14.17
N PHE A 92 -21.36 23.62 -13.18
CA PHE A 92 -22.27 24.16 -12.16
C PHE A 92 -21.56 24.62 -10.88
N PHE A 93 -20.39 24.03 -10.58
CA PHE A 93 -19.68 24.26 -9.32
C PHE A 93 -18.17 24.39 -9.52
N PRO A 94 -17.72 25.32 -10.37
CA PRO A 94 -16.29 25.52 -10.59
C PRO A 94 -15.59 25.87 -9.26
N ASP A 95 -14.42 25.31 -9.03
CA ASP A 95 -13.48 25.59 -7.94
C ASP A 95 -13.95 25.30 -6.48
N GLN A 96 -15.23 25.11 -6.25
CA GLN A 96 -15.77 24.90 -4.90
C GLN A 96 -16.06 23.44 -4.58
N PHE A 97 -16.43 22.66 -5.59
CA PHE A 97 -16.89 21.29 -5.38
C PHE A 97 -15.82 20.35 -4.86
N PRO A 98 -14.55 20.39 -5.31
CA PRO A 98 -13.48 19.59 -4.71
C PRO A 98 -13.30 19.85 -3.22
N LYS A 99 -13.43 21.10 -2.77
CA LYS A 99 -13.33 21.45 -1.34
C LYS A 99 -14.49 20.89 -0.52
N LEU A 100 -15.70 20.90 -1.09
CA LEU A 100 -16.87 20.27 -0.46
C LEU A 100 -16.67 18.77 -0.32
N LEU A 101 -16.15 18.10 -1.35
CA LEU A 101 -15.86 16.66 -1.30
C LEU A 101 -14.78 16.33 -0.25
N VAL A 102 -13.74 17.15 -0.13
CA VAL A 102 -12.72 16.97 0.93
C VAL A 102 -13.36 17.11 2.30
N GLN A 103 -14.26 18.08 2.50
CA GLN A 103 -14.98 18.22 3.78
C GLN A 103 -15.85 16.99 4.07
N GLN A 104 -16.60 16.49 3.09
CA GLN A 104 -17.43 15.28 3.24
C GLN A 104 -16.57 14.04 3.53
N GLY A 105 -15.45 13.89 2.85
CA GLY A 105 -14.48 12.83 3.11
C GLY A 105 -13.90 12.91 4.52
N ALA A 106 -13.55 14.11 4.99
CA ALA A 106 -13.06 14.32 6.34
C ALA A 106 -14.12 14.02 7.42
N ASP A 107 -15.40 14.32 7.13
CA ASP A 107 -16.51 13.95 8.02
C ASP A 107 -16.62 12.42 8.09
N LYS A 108 -16.53 11.71 6.98
CA LYS A 108 -16.55 10.24 6.93
C LYS A 108 -15.36 9.61 7.64
N ALA A 109 -14.17 10.17 7.47
CA ALA A 109 -12.99 9.70 8.20
C ALA A 109 -13.14 9.86 9.73
N ARG A 110 -13.79 10.93 10.20
CA ARG A 110 -14.13 11.10 11.64
C ARG A 110 -15.18 10.11 12.15
N GLU A 111 -16.04 9.62 11.26
CA GLU A 111 -17.00 8.54 11.53
C GLU A 111 -16.36 7.14 11.42
N GLU A 112 -15.05 7.06 11.16
CA GLU A 112 -14.28 5.83 10.91
C GLU A 112 -14.72 5.07 9.63
N ASP A 113 -15.52 5.69 8.75
CA ASP A 113 -15.89 5.17 7.44
C ASP A 113 -14.82 5.57 6.41
N TYR A 114 -13.63 4.95 6.53
CA TYR A 114 -12.46 5.29 5.72
C TYR A 114 -12.63 4.97 4.23
N GLU A 115 -13.40 3.93 3.90
CA GLU A 115 -13.69 3.61 2.51
C GLU A 115 -14.51 4.72 1.84
N THR A 116 -15.58 5.19 2.49
CA THR A 116 -16.38 6.30 1.94
C THR A 116 -15.58 7.60 1.93
N ALA A 117 -14.68 7.82 2.91
CA ALA A 117 -13.75 8.94 2.87
C ALA A 117 -12.86 8.87 1.62
N CYS A 118 -12.28 7.69 1.32
CA CYS A 118 -11.49 7.46 0.11
C CYS A 118 -12.30 7.76 -1.17
N VAL A 119 -13.59 7.40 -1.24
CA VAL A 119 -14.45 7.72 -2.37
C VAL A 119 -14.51 9.23 -2.62
N TYR A 120 -14.76 10.02 -1.58
CA TYR A 120 -14.87 11.47 -1.71
C TYR A 120 -13.53 12.14 -2.08
N PHE A 121 -12.43 11.70 -1.48
CA PHE A 121 -11.11 12.25 -1.82
C PHE A 121 -10.68 11.89 -3.25
N ARG A 122 -10.95 10.66 -3.70
CA ARG A 122 -10.71 10.25 -5.09
C ARG A 122 -11.55 11.05 -6.08
N ALA A 123 -12.83 11.29 -5.76
CA ALA A 123 -13.69 12.15 -6.58
C ALA A 123 -13.14 13.57 -6.68
N ALA A 124 -12.67 14.15 -5.57
CA ALA A 124 -12.05 15.47 -5.57
C ALA A 124 -10.82 15.51 -6.49
N LEU A 125 -9.96 14.49 -6.45
CA LEU A 125 -8.76 14.37 -7.30
C LEU A 125 -9.08 14.12 -8.78
N LEU A 126 -10.21 13.50 -9.10
CA LEU A 126 -10.67 13.34 -10.49
C LEU A 126 -11.20 14.65 -11.08
N ILE A 127 -11.73 15.55 -10.24
CA ILE A 127 -12.25 16.86 -10.64
C ILE A 127 -11.11 17.89 -10.68
N ASP A 128 -10.25 17.88 -9.69
CA ASP A 128 -9.06 18.75 -9.56
C ASP A 128 -7.83 17.89 -9.19
N PRO A 129 -7.06 17.41 -10.19
CA PRO A 129 -5.89 16.57 -9.95
C PRO A 129 -4.75 17.25 -9.18
N ASP A 130 -4.75 18.58 -9.09
CA ASP A 130 -3.71 19.36 -8.42
C ASP A 130 -4.15 19.88 -7.04
N PHE A 131 -5.22 19.31 -6.49
CA PHE A 131 -5.69 19.67 -5.16
C PHE A 131 -4.90 18.90 -4.07
N MET A 132 -3.90 19.55 -3.50
CA MET A 132 -2.99 18.98 -2.51
C MET A 132 -3.70 18.40 -1.29
N ASP A 133 -4.67 19.13 -0.72
CA ASP A 133 -5.41 18.66 0.48
C ASP A 133 -6.15 17.36 0.21
N ALA A 134 -6.73 17.19 -1.00
CA ALA A 134 -7.40 15.95 -1.39
C ALA A 134 -6.41 14.79 -1.48
N GLN A 135 -5.22 15.02 -2.06
CA GLN A 135 -4.17 14.00 -2.16
C GLN A 135 -3.66 13.57 -0.78
N TYR A 136 -3.42 14.54 0.09
CA TYR A 136 -3.00 14.27 1.47
C TYR A 136 -4.07 13.51 2.26
N CYS A 137 -5.32 13.98 2.23
CA CYS A 137 -6.42 13.32 2.91
C CYS A 137 -6.70 11.91 2.38
N TYR A 138 -6.54 11.69 1.07
CA TYR A 138 -6.66 10.37 0.45
C TYR A 138 -5.58 9.41 0.97
N ALA A 139 -4.32 9.83 0.97
CA ALA A 139 -3.21 9.04 1.49
C ALA A 139 -3.43 8.64 2.96
N ARG A 140 -3.91 9.60 3.77
CA ARG A 140 -4.26 9.38 5.19
C ARG A 140 -5.44 8.43 5.36
N ALA A 141 -6.51 8.60 4.58
CA ALA A 141 -7.68 7.72 4.66
C ALA A 141 -7.32 6.27 4.28
N CYS A 142 -6.46 6.07 3.27
CA CYS A 142 -5.94 4.75 2.94
C CYS A 142 -5.08 4.16 4.09
N HIS A 143 -4.28 5.01 4.76
CA HIS A 143 -3.52 4.60 5.95
C HIS A 143 -4.44 4.15 7.06
N ASP A 144 -5.44 4.95 7.41
CA ASP A 144 -6.35 4.65 8.50
C ASP A 144 -7.23 3.43 8.17
N ALA A 145 -7.56 3.22 6.89
CA ALA A 145 -8.28 2.04 6.42
C ALA A 145 -7.50 0.75 6.68
N TYR A 146 -6.20 0.69 6.38
CA TYR A 146 -5.43 -0.53 6.63
C TYR A 146 -5.09 -0.74 8.11
N GLU A 147 -4.89 0.32 8.89
CA GLU A 147 -4.62 0.22 10.34
C GLU A 147 -5.85 -0.32 11.12
N ASN A 148 -7.06 0.05 10.70
CA ASN A 148 -8.30 -0.35 11.35
C ASN A 148 -9.04 -1.49 10.64
N GLY A 149 -8.56 -1.89 9.45
CA GLY A 149 -9.17 -2.95 8.65
C GLY A 149 -8.76 -4.36 9.08
N SER A 150 -9.39 -5.34 8.48
CA SER A 150 -9.11 -6.76 8.73
C SER A 150 -9.09 -7.55 7.42
N GLY A 151 -8.31 -8.63 7.40
CA GLY A 151 -8.09 -9.43 6.20
C GLY A 151 -6.79 -9.04 5.48
N GLU A 152 -5.99 -10.04 5.11
CA GLU A 152 -4.65 -9.83 4.54
C GLU A 152 -4.70 -9.06 3.23
N ASP A 153 -5.66 -9.39 2.34
CA ASP A 153 -5.82 -8.74 1.04
C ASP A 153 -6.26 -7.29 1.18
N TYR A 154 -7.21 -7.00 2.07
CA TYR A 154 -7.69 -5.64 2.34
C TYR A 154 -6.56 -4.76 2.87
N VAL A 155 -5.91 -5.21 3.95
CA VAL A 155 -4.80 -4.50 4.58
C VAL A 155 -3.66 -4.29 3.59
N GLY A 156 -3.29 -5.32 2.83
CA GLY A 156 -2.25 -5.23 1.80
C GLY A 156 -2.57 -4.22 0.71
N THR A 157 -3.82 -4.20 0.23
CA THR A 157 -4.27 -3.27 -0.82
C THR A 157 -4.23 -1.81 -0.35
N PHE A 158 -4.84 -1.51 0.81
CA PHE A 158 -4.87 -0.14 1.31
C PHE A 158 -3.49 0.36 1.78
N LYS A 159 -2.64 -0.54 2.29
CA LYS A 159 -1.25 -0.22 2.63
C LYS A 159 -0.43 0.16 1.39
N ALA A 160 -0.54 -0.60 0.31
CA ALA A 160 0.14 -0.31 -0.95
C ALA A 160 -0.38 1.01 -1.57
N GLU A 161 -1.69 1.25 -1.51
CA GLU A 161 -2.31 2.48 -2.01
C GLU A 161 -1.90 3.71 -1.20
N SER A 162 -1.89 3.61 0.13
CA SER A 162 -1.43 4.69 1.02
C SER A 162 0.01 5.10 0.69
N LEU A 163 0.91 4.12 0.55
CA LEU A 163 2.30 4.36 0.17
C LEU A 163 2.39 5.12 -1.15
N ARG A 164 1.70 4.64 -2.19
CA ARG A 164 1.68 5.27 -3.52
C ARG A 164 1.11 6.69 -3.46
N ALA A 165 0.06 6.89 -2.68
CA ALA A 165 -0.58 8.20 -2.55
C ALA A 165 0.34 9.22 -1.84
N PHE A 166 1.13 8.79 -0.83
CA PHE A 166 2.16 9.64 -0.21
C PHE A 166 3.36 9.89 -1.13
N GLU A 167 3.81 8.89 -1.90
CA GLU A 167 4.85 9.09 -2.92
C GLU A 167 4.40 10.13 -3.95
N THR A 168 3.16 10.04 -4.45
CA THR A 168 2.57 11.01 -5.36
C THR A 168 2.49 12.41 -4.74
N LEU A 169 2.13 12.48 -3.46
CA LEU A 169 2.04 13.74 -2.72
C LEU A 169 3.38 14.47 -2.69
N VAL A 170 4.45 13.81 -2.27
CA VAL A 170 5.78 14.46 -2.15
C VAL A 170 6.44 14.74 -3.51
N ASP A 171 6.07 13.99 -4.55
CA ASP A 171 6.53 14.24 -5.91
C ASP A 171 5.90 15.51 -6.47
N LYS A 172 4.58 15.70 -6.29
CA LYS A 172 3.87 16.89 -6.76
C LYS A 172 4.12 18.13 -5.89
N TRP A 173 4.24 17.98 -4.59
CA TRP A 173 4.43 19.07 -3.62
C TRP A 173 5.67 18.84 -2.74
N PRO A 174 6.88 19.05 -3.29
CA PRO A 174 8.14 18.68 -2.66
C PRO A 174 8.52 19.53 -1.43
N ASP A 175 7.76 20.56 -1.12
CA ASP A 175 7.96 21.42 0.05
C ASP A 175 6.92 21.18 1.17
N PHE A 176 6.01 20.21 0.97
CA PHE A 176 5.01 19.84 1.98
C PHE A 176 5.61 18.83 2.96
N ASP A 177 6.02 19.30 4.12
CA ASP A 177 6.76 18.51 5.12
C ASP A 177 5.96 17.33 5.71
N GLU A 178 4.66 17.49 5.98
CA GLU A 178 3.82 16.42 6.51
C GLU A 178 3.76 15.21 5.56
N GLY A 179 3.86 15.41 4.25
CA GLY A 179 3.95 14.33 3.27
C GLY A 179 5.15 13.42 3.52
N TYR A 180 6.32 14.02 3.78
CA TYR A 180 7.54 13.25 4.10
C TYR A 180 7.49 12.61 5.48
N TYR A 181 6.80 13.21 6.45
CA TYR A 181 6.60 12.61 7.76
C TYR A 181 5.90 11.26 7.64
N TYR A 182 4.71 11.22 7.03
CA TYR A 182 3.96 9.98 6.88
C TYR A 182 4.60 8.99 5.92
N LEU A 183 5.21 9.45 4.84
CA LEU A 183 5.94 8.59 3.91
C LEU A 183 7.14 7.91 4.59
N GLY A 184 7.86 8.63 5.45
CA GLY A 184 8.95 8.07 6.25
C GLY A 184 8.49 6.92 7.13
N TYR A 185 7.37 7.08 7.82
CA TYR A 185 6.75 5.99 8.60
C TYR A 185 6.24 4.84 7.72
N ALA A 186 5.67 5.13 6.56
CA ALA A 186 5.24 4.08 5.63
C ALA A 186 6.41 3.22 5.18
N TYR A 187 7.55 3.81 4.83
CA TYR A 187 8.77 3.06 4.50
C TYR A 187 9.33 2.30 5.71
N LEU A 188 9.32 2.90 6.90
CA LEU A 188 9.75 2.25 8.13
C LEU A 188 8.94 0.98 8.42
N ASN A 189 7.62 1.05 8.30
CA ASN A 189 6.69 -0.07 8.49
C ASN A 189 6.83 -1.18 7.43
N LEU A 190 7.48 -0.88 6.30
CA LEU A 190 7.83 -1.84 5.25
C LEU A 190 9.23 -2.42 5.41
N GLY A 191 10.01 -1.95 6.42
CA GLY A 191 11.41 -2.35 6.60
C GLY A 191 12.35 -1.77 5.55
N LEU A 192 11.95 -0.71 4.84
CA LEU A 192 12.75 0.02 3.85
C LEU A 192 13.51 1.15 4.55
N TYR A 193 14.45 0.76 5.40
CA TYR A 193 15.10 1.66 6.36
C TYR A 193 15.89 2.79 5.70
N GLN A 194 16.61 2.52 4.62
CA GLN A 194 17.35 3.55 3.87
C GLN A 194 16.40 4.59 3.25
N LYS A 195 15.30 4.12 2.66
CA LYS A 195 14.27 5.02 2.13
C LYS A 195 13.63 5.85 3.25
N ALA A 196 13.31 5.22 4.38
CA ALA A 196 12.78 5.92 5.54
C ALA A 196 13.74 7.00 6.05
N ALA A 197 15.02 6.68 6.21
CA ALA A 197 16.04 7.62 6.66
C ALA A 197 16.19 8.84 5.74
N LEU A 198 16.27 8.61 4.42
CA LEU A 198 16.33 9.71 3.43
C LEU A 198 15.07 10.57 3.44
N THR A 199 13.90 9.95 3.59
CA THR A 199 12.61 10.65 3.67
C THR A 199 12.51 11.50 4.94
N PHE A 200 12.90 10.95 6.09
CA PHE A 200 12.97 11.69 7.35
C PHE A 200 14.00 12.83 7.30
N GLN A 201 15.13 12.63 6.64
CA GLN A 201 16.10 13.73 6.42
C GLN A 201 15.47 14.89 5.63
N ARG A 202 14.66 14.57 4.60
CA ARG A 202 13.93 15.63 3.86
C ARG A 202 12.91 16.30 4.75
N PHE A 203 12.11 15.56 5.51
CA PHE A 203 11.20 16.12 6.52
C PHE A 203 11.91 17.09 7.46
N LEU A 204 13.02 16.67 8.07
CA LEU A 204 13.79 17.48 9.01
C LEU A 204 14.33 18.79 8.39
N SER A 205 14.58 18.79 7.08
CA SER A 205 15.02 19.98 6.36
C SER A 205 13.90 21.00 6.10
N LEU A 206 12.63 20.58 6.13
CA LEU A 206 11.46 21.39 5.80
C LEU A 206 10.68 21.85 7.03
N THR A 207 10.52 20.92 8.00
CA THR A 207 9.57 21.12 9.09
C THR A 207 9.96 22.26 10.04
N LYS A 208 8.93 22.98 10.47
CA LYS A 208 8.98 23.99 11.54
C LYS A 208 8.34 23.51 12.85
N ASN A 209 7.79 22.28 12.85
CA ASN A 209 7.20 21.67 14.03
C ASN A 209 8.30 21.05 14.90
N GLU A 210 8.64 21.67 16.01
CA GLU A 210 9.74 21.23 16.89
C GLU A 210 9.46 19.90 17.60
N GLU A 211 8.19 19.57 17.89
CA GLU A 211 7.82 18.30 18.49
C GLU A 211 8.04 17.13 17.52
N ALA A 212 7.49 17.25 16.32
CA ALA A 212 7.69 16.26 15.26
C ALA A 212 9.16 16.17 14.81
N ARG A 213 9.89 17.29 14.81
CA ARG A 213 11.35 17.33 14.56
C ARG A 213 12.09 16.45 15.55
N LYS A 214 11.84 16.63 16.85
CA LYS A 214 12.51 15.86 17.90
C LYS A 214 12.20 14.38 17.78
N GLU A 215 10.93 14.05 17.59
CA GLU A 215 10.49 12.66 17.40
C GLU A 215 11.23 11.98 16.24
N VAL A 216 11.28 12.62 15.07
CA VAL A 216 11.96 12.07 13.89
C VAL A 216 13.48 12.02 14.07
N GLN A 217 14.09 12.96 14.80
CA GLN A 217 15.50 12.86 15.17
C GLN A 217 15.78 11.63 16.02
N ASP A 218 14.95 11.36 17.04
CA ASP A 218 15.09 10.18 17.91
C ASP A 218 14.92 8.86 17.12
N ILE A 219 14.02 8.83 16.13
CA ILE A 219 13.86 7.70 15.22
C ILE A 219 15.07 7.56 14.29
N SER A 220 15.59 8.64 13.74
CA SER A 220 16.72 8.64 12.82
C SER A 220 17.98 8.02 13.48
N VAL A 221 18.21 8.30 14.76
CA VAL A 221 19.30 7.64 15.51
C VAL A 221 19.09 6.13 15.60
N LYS A 222 17.85 5.66 15.83
CA LYS A 222 17.54 4.23 15.91
C LYS A 222 17.62 3.53 14.56
N LEU A 223 17.57 4.26 13.46
CA LEU A 223 17.67 3.73 12.10
C LEU A 223 19.12 3.49 11.63
N GLU A 224 20.13 3.97 12.33
CA GLU A 224 21.53 3.84 11.88
C GLU A 224 21.93 2.38 11.64
N ASP A 225 21.69 1.49 12.61
CA ASP A 225 22.01 0.07 12.46
C ASP A 225 21.09 -0.65 11.45
N PRO A 226 19.76 -0.49 11.48
CA PRO A 226 18.87 -1.04 10.44
C PRO A 226 19.27 -0.64 9.02
N CYS A 227 19.66 0.61 8.78
CA CYS A 227 20.15 1.07 7.48
C CYS A 227 21.44 0.37 7.04
N LYS A 228 22.40 0.18 7.96
CA LYS A 228 23.63 -0.55 7.67
C LYS A 228 23.36 -2.03 7.38
N ILE A 229 22.45 -2.65 8.14
CA ILE A 229 22.06 -4.04 7.91
C ILE A 229 21.40 -4.17 6.52
N GLU A 230 20.48 -3.26 6.15
CA GLU A 230 19.88 -3.22 4.82
C GLU A 230 20.94 -3.02 3.74
N GLU A 231 21.92 -2.15 3.96
CA GLU A 231 23.07 -1.96 3.04
C GLU A 231 23.85 -3.26 2.85
N GLY A 232 24.19 -3.96 3.93
CA GLY A 232 24.88 -5.24 3.87
C GLY A 232 24.09 -6.31 3.11
N CYS A 233 22.79 -6.43 3.36
CA CYS A 233 21.89 -7.31 2.63
C CYS A 233 21.86 -6.97 1.13
N ASN A 234 21.70 -5.69 0.79
CA ASN A 234 21.67 -5.21 -0.59
C ASN A 234 23.03 -5.41 -1.31
N ALA A 235 24.14 -5.29 -0.59
CA ALA A 235 25.46 -5.60 -1.12
C ALA A 235 25.55 -7.07 -1.54
N ILE A 236 25.08 -8.00 -0.69
CA ILE A 236 25.06 -9.44 -1.02
C ILE A 236 24.15 -9.73 -2.22
N ILE A 237 22.92 -9.20 -2.22
CA ILE A 237 21.97 -9.36 -3.32
C ILE A 237 22.55 -8.87 -4.65
N SER A 238 23.32 -7.78 -4.62
CA SER A 238 23.97 -7.20 -5.81
C SER A 238 25.31 -7.85 -6.20
N GLY A 239 25.72 -8.94 -5.51
CA GLY A 239 26.95 -9.68 -5.80
C GLY A 239 28.22 -9.08 -5.18
N ARG A 240 28.13 -8.02 -4.36
CA ARG A 240 29.25 -7.46 -3.59
C ARG A 240 29.41 -8.23 -2.27
N LEU A 241 29.80 -9.50 -2.39
CA LEU A 241 29.70 -10.48 -1.29
C LEU A 241 30.58 -10.13 -0.12
N GLU A 242 31.88 -9.82 -0.34
CA GLU A 242 32.83 -9.50 0.71
C GLU A 242 32.43 -8.25 1.47
N SER A 243 31.98 -7.20 0.77
CA SER A 243 31.49 -5.96 1.39
C SER A 243 30.25 -6.23 2.25
N GLY A 244 29.31 -7.05 1.76
CA GLY A 244 28.13 -7.42 2.54
C GLY A 244 28.47 -8.23 3.79
N ILE A 245 29.43 -9.17 3.69
CA ILE A 245 29.92 -9.95 4.85
C ILE A 245 30.59 -9.02 5.88
N GLU A 246 31.45 -8.09 5.42
CA GLU A 246 32.11 -7.14 6.30
C GLU A 246 31.10 -6.32 7.12
N ILE A 247 30.08 -5.77 6.45
CA ILE A 247 29.03 -4.98 7.10
C ILE A 247 28.22 -5.84 8.07
N LEU A 248 27.73 -7.00 7.63
CA LEU A 248 26.80 -7.81 8.44
C LEU A 248 27.50 -8.55 9.58
N SER A 249 28.79 -8.86 9.47
CA SER A 249 29.51 -9.61 10.51
C SER A 249 29.61 -8.88 11.85
N ILE A 250 29.53 -7.55 11.83
CA ILE A 250 29.53 -6.71 13.03
C ILE A 250 28.33 -7.03 13.94
N TYR A 251 27.20 -7.42 13.33
CA TYR A 251 25.95 -7.69 14.03
C TYR A 251 25.77 -9.13 14.53
N LYS A 252 26.71 -10.03 14.22
CA LYS A 252 26.65 -11.44 14.66
C LYS A 252 26.66 -11.60 16.19
N GLU A 253 27.39 -10.72 16.87
CA GLU A 253 27.53 -10.72 18.33
C GLU A 253 26.64 -9.66 19.01
N ASP A 254 25.91 -8.83 18.26
CA ASP A 254 25.04 -7.80 18.82
C ASP A 254 23.72 -8.44 19.30
N PRO A 255 23.41 -8.36 20.63
CA PRO A 255 22.21 -8.99 21.19
C PRO A 255 20.89 -8.51 20.56
N ARG A 256 20.87 -7.35 19.93
CA ARG A 256 19.68 -6.80 19.27
C ARG A 256 19.39 -7.51 17.94
N TYR A 257 20.40 -8.10 17.28
CA TYR A 257 20.30 -8.63 15.92
C TYR A 257 20.75 -10.08 15.77
N ASN A 258 21.52 -10.64 16.71
CA ASN A 258 22.07 -12.00 16.60
C ASN A 258 20.99 -13.12 16.62
N GLU A 259 19.75 -12.81 17.05
CA GLU A 259 18.61 -13.70 16.98
C GLU A 259 17.69 -13.40 15.80
N TRP A 260 18.03 -12.41 14.98
CA TRP A 260 17.28 -12.09 13.77
C TRP A 260 17.75 -13.00 12.62
N TRP A 261 16.96 -14.03 12.30
CA TRP A 261 17.36 -15.09 11.36
C TRP A 261 17.77 -14.59 9.96
N PRO A 262 17.22 -13.47 9.37
CA PRO A 262 17.65 -13.01 8.05
C PRO A 262 19.14 -12.60 8.00
N LEU A 263 19.70 -12.07 9.08
CA LEU A 263 21.13 -11.78 9.17
C LEU A 263 21.98 -13.00 8.80
N TRP A 264 21.66 -14.15 9.41
CA TRP A 264 22.36 -15.41 9.19
C TRP A 264 22.09 -16.01 7.81
N TYR A 265 20.87 -15.78 7.28
CA TYR A 265 20.52 -16.22 5.93
C TYR A 265 21.37 -15.51 4.87
N TYR A 266 21.46 -14.19 4.92
CA TYR A 266 22.26 -13.42 3.97
C TYR A 266 23.77 -13.72 4.08
N LEU A 267 24.29 -13.86 5.30
CA LEU A 267 25.67 -14.31 5.51
C LEU A 267 25.91 -15.71 4.93
N GLY A 268 25.01 -16.66 5.18
CA GLY A 268 25.09 -18.01 4.61
C GLY A 268 25.07 -18.01 3.08
N ALA A 269 24.19 -17.21 2.48
CA ALA A 269 24.12 -17.07 1.03
C ALA A 269 25.42 -16.49 0.43
N ALA A 270 26.00 -15.49 1.11
CA ALA A 270 27.28 -14.91 0.67
C ALA A 270 28.45 -15.90 0.82
N TYR A 271 28.54 -16.60 1.95
CA TYR A 271 29.56 -17.64 2.17
C TYR A 271 29.44 -18.76 1.12
N ARG A 272 28.23 -19.23 0.83
CA ARG A 272 27.99 -20.22 -0.23
C ARG A 272 28.48 -19.74 -1.59
N ALA A 273 28.15 -18.51 -1.96
CA ALA A 273 28.55 -17.93 -3.25
C ALA A 273 30.07 -17.76 -3.38
N LEU A 274 30.80 -17.59 -2.26
CA LEU A 274 32.26 -17.56 -2.21
C LEU A 274 32.90 -18.95 -2.09
N GLY A 275 32.12 -20.04 -2.02
CA GLY A 275 32.64 -21.39 -1.85
C GLY A 275 33.14 -21.70 -0.44
N LEU A 276 32.78 -20.89 0.56
CA LEU A 276 33.10 -21.08 1.97
C LEU A 276 32.04 -22.00 2.61
N THR A 277 32.08 -23.29 2.23
CA THR A 277 31.03 -24.25 2.51
C THR A 277 30.74 -24.40 4.02
N GLN A 278 31.80 -24.49 4.87
CA GLN A 278 31.61 -24.67 6.31
C GLN A 278 30.92 -23.45 6.94
N ASP A 279 31.35 -22.24 6.59
CA ASP A 279 30.76 -21.00 7.12
C ASP A 279 29.30 -20.88 6.66
N ALA A 280 28.99 -21.28 5.41
CA ALA A 280 27.61 -21.31 4.89
C ALA A 280 26.73 -22.30 5.67
N LEU A 281 27.22 -23.53 5.92
CA LEU A 281 26.51 -24.54 6.71
C LEU A 281 26.20 -24.03 8.12
N ASP A 282 27.18 -23.45 8.80
CA ASP A 282 27.04 -22.93 10.16
C ASP A 282 26.01 -21.80 10.22
N ALA A 283 26.07 -20.87 9.26
CA ALA A 283 25.12 -19.78 9.15
C ALA A 283 23.69 -20.29 8.89
N PHE A 284 23.47 -21.18 7.91
CA PHE A 284 22.15 -21.75 7.61
C PHE A 284 21.60 -22.62 8.75
N GLN A 285 22.46 -23.37 9.47
CA GLN A 285 22.04 -24.07 10.68
C GLN A 285 21.59 -23.10 11.78
N ARG A 286 22.25 -21.94 11.90
CA ARG A 286 21.79 -20.88 12.82
C ARG A 286 20.42 -20.35 12.42
N VAL A 287 20.15 -20.15 11.12
CA VAL A 287 18.80 -19.80 10.63
C VAL A 287 17.78 -20.82 11.10
N LEU A 288 18.02 -22.12 10.93
CA LEU A 288 17.05 -23.16 11.30
C LEU A 288 16.88 -23.34 12.81
N LYS A 289 17.85 -22.88 13.64
CA LYS A 289 17.66 -22.78 15.10
C LYS A 289 16.69 -21.66 15.47
N LEU A 290 16.73 -20.55 14.73
CA LEU A 290 15.91 -19.35 14.97
C LEU A 290 14.54 -19.43 14.25
N SER A 291 14.50 -20.07 13.11
CA SER A 291 13.30 -20.26 12.26
C SER A 291 13.24 -21.71 11.74
N PRO A 292 12.73 -22.66 12.55
CA PRO A 292 12.77 -24.09 12.22
C PRO A 292 11.99 -24.52 10.98
N SER A 293 11.01 -23.69 10.53
CA SER A 293 10.17 -23.93 9.34
C SER A 293 10.60 -23.14 8.10
N ASN A 294 11.84 -22.61 8.09
CA ASN A 294 12.36 -21.88 6.94
C ASN A 294 12.75 -22.83 5.80
N ALA A 295 11.79 -23.09 4.90
CA ALA A 295 11.95 -24.00 3.78
C ALA A 295 13.03 -23.54 2.79
N GLU A 296 13.16 -22.22 2.59
CA GLU A 296 14.18 -21.65 1.71
C GLU A 296 15.60 -21.98 2.18
N THR A 297 15.85 -21.82 3.49
CA THR A 297 17.15 -22.21 4.10
C THR A 297 17.39 -23.72 4.03
N MET A 298 16.33 -24.54 4.19
CA MET A 298 16.45 -25.99 4.01
C MET A 298 16.85 -26.35 2.59
N GLN A 299 16.30 -25.64 1.58
CA GLN A 299 16.68 -25.82 0.18
C GLN A 299 18.16 -25.45 -0.06
N GLN A 300 18.65 -24.37 0.54
CA GLN A 300 20.07 -24.01 0.48
C GLN A 300 20.98 -25.09 1.07
N LEU A 301 20.55 -25.72 2.16
CA LEU A 301 21.29 -26.84 2.76
C LEU A 301 21.26 -28.11 1.91
N VAL A 302 20.13 -28.41 1.23
CA VAL A 302 20.04 -29.52 0.27
C VAL A 302 21.10 -29.34 -0.82
N GLU A 303 21.15 -28.17 -1.46
CA GLU A 303 22.09 -27.88 -2.54
C GLU A 303 23.55 -27.95 -2.09
N LEU A 304 23.88 -27.51 -0.87
CA LEU A 304 25.23 -27.63 -0.31
C LEU A 304 25.63 -29.08 -0.05
N TYR A 305 24.75 -29.88 0.59
CA TYR A 305 25.04 -31.29 0.87
C TYR A 305 25.12 -32.14 -0.39
N GLU A 306 24.31 -31.85 -1.42
CA GLU A 306 24.41 -32.49 -2.74
C GLU A 306 25.75 -32.19 -3.41
N ALA A 307 26.21 -30.92 -3.37
CA ALA A 307 27.48 -30.52 -3.93
C ALA A 307 28.68 -31.21 -3.23
N ASP A 308 28.56 -31.46 -1.94
CA ASP A 308 29.57 -32.17 -1.15
C ASP A 308 29.39 -33.73 -1.20
N GLY A 309 28.39 -34.26 -1.93
CA GLY A 309 28.14 -35.70 -2.05
C GLY A 309 27.57 -36.34 -0.78
N ILE A 310 27.00 -35.56 0.14
CA ILE A 310 26.42 -36.02 1.42
C ILE A 310 24.91 -36.24 1.26
N GLU A 311 24.52 -37.27 0.51
CA GLU A 311 23.13 -37.53 0.11
C GLU A 311 22.18 -37.74 1.29
N ASP A 312 22.61 -38.40 2.36
CA ASP A 312 21.78 -38.66 3.55
C ASP A 312 21.28 -37.35 4.20
N MET A 313 22.14 -36.32 4.20
CA MET A 313 21.78 -35.01 4.75
C MET A 313 20.87 -34.24 3.79
N ALA A 314 21.14 -34.30 2.50
CA ALA A 314 20.26 -33.69 1.49
C ALA A 314 18.84 -34.27 1.57
N GLU A 315 18.70 -35.60 1.59
CA GLU A 315 17.42 -36.31 1.72
C GLU A 315 16.67 -35.95 3.01
N LYS A 316 17.38 -35.83 4.13
CA LYS A 316 16.80 -35.40 5.40
C LYS A 316 16.15 -34.03 5.29
N TYR A 317 16.77 -33.06 4.61
CA TYR A 317 16.21 -31.72 4.47
C TYR A 317 15.09 -31.68 3.43
N ARG A 318 15.14 -32.44 2.33
CA ARG A 318 14.01 -32.59 1.38
C ARG A 318 12.74 -33.06 2.10
N LYS A 319 12.83 -34.11 2.94
CA LYS A 319 11.69 -34.58 3.72
C LYS A 319 11.14 -33.53 4.70
N LYS A 320 12.01 -32.71 5.28
CA LYS A 320 11.56 -31.62 6.14
C LYS A 320 10.82 -30.54 5.37
N ILE A 321 11.26 -30.19 4.14
CA ILE A 321 10.59 -29.24 3.25
C ILE A 321 9.18 -29.74 2.94
N GLU A 322 9.01 -31.00 2.55
CA GLU A 322 7.70 -31.61 2.26
C GLU A 322 6.73 -31.47 3.45
N VAL A 323 7.21 -31.72 4.67
CA VAL A 323 6.40 -31.57 5.88
C VAL A 323 6.00 -30.11 6.12
N VAL A 324 6.91 -29.17 5.93
CA VAL A 324 6.63 -27.73 6.10
C VAL A 324 5.61 -27.26 5.08
N GLU A 325 5.76 -27.63 3.82
CA GLU A 325 4.84 -27.26 2.74
C GLU A 325 3.45 -27.82 2.99
N LYS A 326 3.35 -29.10 3.34
CA LYS A 326 2.06 -29.73 3.68
C LYS A 326 1.36 -29.02 4.85
N ASN A 327 2.09 -28.65 5.89
CA ASN A 327 1.50 -27.92 7.02
C ASN A 327 1.01 -26.53 6.58
N ARG A 328 1.75 -25.82 5.73
CA ARG A 328 1.34 -24.52 5.18
C ARG A 328 0.05 -24.63 4.34
N GLU A 329 -0.10 -25.70 3.56
CA GLU A 329 -1.32 -25.95 2.80
C GLU A 329 -2.52 -26.18 3.71
N LEU A 330 -2.37 -27.02 4.73
CA LEU A 330 -3.41 -27.28 5.73
C LEU A 330 -3.83 -26.00 6.47
N ASP A 331 -2.89 -25.16 6.85
CA ASP A 331 -3.18 -23.89 7.52
C ASP A 331 -3.95 -22.93 6.58
N ARG A 332 -3.60 -22.89 5.29
CA ARG A 332 -4.33 -22.09 4.29
C ARG A 332 -5.76 -22.61 4.08
N GLU A 333 -5.94 -23.91 4.02
CA GLU A 333 -7.27 -24.53 3.89
C GLU A 333 -8.15 -24.23 5.12
N GLN A 334 -7.58 -24.33 6.33
CA GLN A 334 -8.30 -23.98 7.57
C GLN A 334 -8.69 -22.51 7.62
N LYS A 335 -7.81 -21.59 7.21
CA LYS A 335 -8.14 -20.17 7.12
C LYS A 335 -9.30 -19.92 6.17
N ARG A 336 -9.26 -20.48 4.95
CA ARG A 336 -10.36 -20.35 3.96
C ARG A 336 -11.69 -20.90 4.48
N GLN A 337 -11.68 -22.02 5.20
CA GLN A 337 -12.89 -22.59 5.81
C GLN A 337 -13.47 -21.69 6.90
N ASN A 338 -12.61 -21.08 7.73
CA ASN A 338 -13.03 -20.17 8.79
C ASN A 338 -13.57 -18.83 8.25
N GLU A 339 -13.03 -18.33 7.15
CA GLU A 339 -13.51 -17.13 6.45
C GLU A 339 -14.86 -17.40 5.76
N GLY A 340 -15.04 -18.56 5.16
CA GLY A 340 -16.33 -18.98 4.54
C GLY A 340 -17.47 -19.17 5.54
N ILE A 341 -17.20 -19.39 6.83
CA ILE A 341 -18.21 -19.53 7.89
C ILE A 341 -18.70 -18.13 8.40
N LYS A 342 -17.93 -17.07 8.21
CA LYS A 342 -18.31 -15.70 8.63
C LYS A 342 -19.25 -14.96 7.66
N VAL A 343 -19.56 -15.54 6.50
CA VAL A 343 -20.36 -14.94 5.42
C VAL A 343 -21.79 -15.53 5.36
N ASN A 344 -22.22 -16.35 6.32
CA ASN A 344 -23.59 -16.91 6.38
C ASN A 344 -24.35 -16.42 7.60
#